data_874c19c76d9042fcb4fbcd71ab3474af
#
_entry.id   874c19c76d9042fcb4fbcd71ab3474af
#
_cell.length_a   1.000
_cell.length_b   1.000
_cell.length_c   1.000
_cell.angle_alpha   90.00
_cell.angle_beta   90.00
_cell.angle_gamma   90.00
#
_symmetry.space_group_name_H-M   'P 1'
#
loop_
_entity.id
_entity.type
_entity.pdbx_description
1 polymer ?
#
loop_
_entity_poly.entity_id
_entity_poly.type
_entity_poly.pdbx_seq_one_letter_code
_entity_poly.pdbx_strand_id
1 'polypeptide(L)'
;WLSVDPMAAKYPSLSPYVYCANNPVKLVEPNGEEVYIIGNQYIEAFYSLQKSTSLKLSINDEGKILAEGKAQNRNDEKLLKAINSSKVKVAIYADNSNNENPYGGAYMGSSYSKESGRVESCNHINMELLSKLETDSEAPSGSGILHEITEGYKAGIIALRKKKDVMPAITKWTTWTETTTQEYVEWISPSTRIIKTKTQTETHQGYLPIFPSDYKIYEKAHKWATPAPNPKKISSN
;
A
#
# COMPACT_ATOMS: atom_id res chain seq x y z
N TRP A 1 -29.92 21.24 4.49
CA TRP A 1 -30.27 20.49 3.28
C TRP A 1 -31.38 21.21 2.53
N LEU A 2 -31.16 21.48 1.25
CA LEU A 2 -32.17 22.05 0.37
C LEU A 2 -32.81 20.98 -0.55
N SER A 3 -32.41 19.71 -0.41
CA SER A 3 -32.92 18.57 -1.17
C SER A 3 -33.22 17.39 -0.24
N VAL A 4 -34.12 16.51 -0.70
CA VAL A 4 -34.43 15.24 -0.04
C VAL A 4 -33.20 14.34 -0.05
N ASP A 5 -32.91 13.67 1.09
CA ASP A 5 -31.85 12.66 1.18
C ASP A 5 -32.14 11.50 0.20
N PRO A 6 -31.25 11.20 -0.76
CA PRO A 6 -31.44 10.08 -1.68
C PRO A 6 -31.60 8.72 -0.98
N MET A 7 -31.15 8.60 0.26
CA MET A 7 -31.21 7.38 1.06
C MET A 7 -32.42 7.34 2.00
N ALA A 8 -33.31 8.32 1.96
CA ALA A 8 -34.50 8.42 2.84
C ALA A 8 -35.34 7.13 2.87
N ALA A 9 -35.42 6.41 1.74
CA ALA A 9 -36.17 5.16 1.67
C ALA A 9 -35.59 4.02 2.54
N LYS A 10 -34.33 4.08 2.90
CA LYS A 10 -33.70 3.09 3.80
C LYS A 10 -34.01 3.34 5.29
N TYR A 11 -34.49 4.52 5.62
CA TYR A 11 -34.78 4.94 7.00
C TYR A 11 -36.19 5.53 7.14
N PRO A 12 -37.24 4.71 6.94
CA PRO A 12 -38.61 5.20 6.86
C PRO A 12 -39.13 5.86 8.16
N SER A 13 -38.40 5.66 9.26
CA SER A 13 -38.72 6.29 10.57
C SER A 13 -38.09 7.68 10.74
N LEU A 14 -37.28 8.14 9.79
CA LEU A 14 -36.64 9.45 9.84
C LEU A 14 -37.20 10.37 8.77
N SER A 15 -37.21 11.67 9.04
CA SER A 15 -37.58 12.67 8.03
C SER A 15 -36.60 12.64 6.86
N PRO A 16 -37.07 12.75 5.60
CA PRO A 16 -36.19 12.86 4.43
C PRO A 16 -35.24 14.07 4.43
N TYR A 17 -35.44 14.99 5.35
CA TYR A 17 -34.66 16.21 5.53
C TYR A 17 -33.80 16.19 6.81
N VAL A 18 -33.74 15.05 7.51
CA VAL A 18 -32.93 14.96 8.73
C VAL A 18 -31.45 14.89 8.40
N TYR A 19 -30.66 15.68 9.10
CA TYR A 19 -29.20 15.65 9.01
C TYR A 19 -28.61 14.85 10.17
N CYS A 20 -27.76 13.84 9.87
CA CYS A 20 -27.12 12.96 10.85
C CYS A 20 -28.10 12.40 11.90
N ALA A 21 -29.30 12.00 11.51
CA ALA A 21 -30.36 11.52 12.42
C ALA A 21 -30.58 12.45 13.62
N ASN A 22 -30.48 13.76 13.45
CA ASN A 22 -30.52 14.80 14.49
C ASN A 22 -29.40 14.69 15.53
N ASN A 23 -28.30 14.04 15.24
CA ASN A 23 -27.17 13.92 16.16
C ASN A 23 -25.82 14.23 15.47
N PRO A 24 -25.60 15.45 14.98
CA PRO A 24 -24.41 15.84 14.23
C PRO A 24 -23.11 15.84 15.06
N VAL A 25 -23.22 15.73 16.38
CA VAL A 25 -22.05 15.65 17.28
C VAL A 25 -21.51 14.22 17.37
N LYS A 26 -22.37 13.21 17.20
CA LYS A 26 -22.00 11.78 17.26
C LYS A 26 -21.98 11.09 15.92
N LEU A 27 -22.83 11.53 15.00
CA LEU A 27 -22.95 10.97 13.66
C LEU A 27 -22.36 11.97 12.67
N VAL A 28 -21.24 11.64 12.11
CA VAL A 28 -20.70 12.34 10.95
C VAL A 28 -21.28 11.64 9.73
N GLU A 29 -21.90 12.40 8.82
CA GLU A 29 -22.26 11.87 7.51
C GLU A 29 -20.99 11.30 6.86
N PRO A 30 -20.93 10.02 6.51
CA PRO A 30 -19.74 9.42 5.89
C PRO A 30 -19.65 9.88 4.44
N ASN A 31 -19.34 11.16 4.26
CA ASN A 31 -19.11 11.74 2.94
C ASN A 31 -17.71 11.42 2.46
N GLY A 32 -17.58 10.30 1.76
CA GLY A 32 -16.42 9.99 0.95
C GLY A 32 -15.26 9.30 1.67
N GLU A 33 -15.53 8.54 2.71
CA GLU A 33 -14.57 7.59 3.28
C GLU A 33 -14.19 6.55 2.25
N GLU A 34 -12.89 6.43 1.92
CA GLU A 34 -12.61 5.76 0.69
C GLU A 34 -11.31 4.97 0.69
N VAL A 35 -11.27 3.92 1.50
CA VAL A 35 -10.38 2.80 1.28
C VAL A 35 -11.21 1.63 0.79
N TYR A 36 -10.85 1.09 -0.36
CA TYR A 36 -11.49 -0.08 -0.97
C TYR A 36 -10.49 -1.19 -1.14
N ILE A 37 -10.91 -2.42 -0.85
CA ILE A 37 -10.17 -3.64 -1.17
C ILE A 37 -11.06 -4.47 -2.08
N ILE A 38 -10.60 -4.69 -3.30
CA ILE A 38 -11.32 -5.41 -4.35
C ILE A 38 -10.41 -6.45 -5.02
N GLY A 39 -10.95 -7.32 -5.86
CA GLY A 39 -10.19 -8.39 -6.52
C GLY A 39 -10.49 -9.76 -5.93
N ASN A 40 -9.85 -10.81 -6.47
CA ASN A 40 -10.16 -12.19 -6.09
C ASN A 40 -9.62 -12.61 -4.71
N GLN A 41 -8.67 -11.83 -4.15
CA GLN A 41 -8.08 -12.05 -2.81
C GLN A 41 -8.56 -11.00 -1.78
N TYR A 42 -9.69 -10.31 -2.01
CA TYR A 42 -10.11 -9.21 -1.15
C TYR A 42 -10.43 -9.63 0.29
N ILE A 43 -10.91 -10.85 0.50
CA ILE A 43 -11.21 -11.40 1.82
C ILE A 43 -9.94 -11.64 2.63
N GLU A 44 -8.94 -12.28 2.02
CA GLU A 44 -7.63 -12.52 2.66
C GLU A 44 -6.95 -11.19 3.01
N ALA A 45 -7.01 -10.23 2.09
CA ALA A 45 -6.48 -8.89 2.28
C ALA A 45 -7.18 -8.16 3.44
N PHE A 46 -8.50 -8.25 3.53
CA PHE A 46 -9.26 -7.68 4.64
C PHE A 46 -8.86 -8.28 5.99
N TYR A 47 -8.81 -9.61 6.09
CA TYR A 47 -8.41 -10.26 7.33
C TYR A 47 -6.95 -9.99 7.71
N SER A 48 -6.07 -9.85 6.73
CA SER A 48 -4.69 -9.46 6.96
C SER A 48 -4.61 -8.03 7.50
N LEU A 49 -5.35 -7.09 6.90
CA LEU A 49 -5.46 -5.71 7.40
C LEU A 49 -5.98 -5.66 8.83
N GLN A 50 -7.03 -6.43 9.15
CA GLN A 50 -7.60 -6.47 10.50
C GLN A 50 -6.57 -6.91 11.56
N LYS A 51 -5.65 -7.82 11.21
CA LYS A 51 -4.58 -8.23 12.13
C LYS A 51 -3.52 -7.14 12.38
N SER A 52 -3.40 -6.16 11.48
CA SER A 52 -2.38 -5.11 11.56
C SER A 52 -2.79 -3.89 12.37
N THR A 53 -4.04 -3.83 12.84
CA THR A 53 -4.60 -2.65 13.53
C THR A 53 -5.40 -3.06 14.76
N SER A 54 -5.47 -2.17 15.75
CA SER A 54 -6.35 -2.31 16.92
C SER A 54 -7.78 -1.82 16.66
N LEU A 55 -8.01 -1.21 15.50
CA LEU A 55 -9.35 -0.76 15.10
C LEU A 55 -10.22 -1.98 14.75
N LYS A 56 -11.51 -1.88 15.02
CA LYS A 56 -12.48 -2.84 14.52
C LYS A 56 -12.87 -2.44 13.11
N LEU A 57 -12.47 -3.26 12.13
CA LEU A 57 -12.78 -3.03 10.73
C LEU A 57 -14.01 -3.81 10.29
N SER A 58 -14.72 -3.28 9.29
CA SER A 58 -15.74 -3.99 8.52
C SER A 58 -15.57 -3.66 7.04
N ILE A 59 -16.06 -4.55 6.18
CA ILE A 59 -16.02 -4.39 4.73
C ILE A 59 -17.45 -4.57 4.21
N ASN A 60 -17.89 -3.70 3.31
CA ASN A 60 -19.19 -3.83 2.67
C ASN A 60 -19.11 -4.59 1.33
N ASP A 61 -20.26 -4.82 0.69
CA ASP A 61 -20.37 -5.56 -0.58
C ASP A 61 -19.61 -4.89 -1.75
N GLU A 62 -19.31 -3.60 -1.65
CA GLU A 62 -18.53 -2.85 -2.63
C GLU A 62 -17.01 -2.91 -2.36
N GLY A 63 -16.60 -3.60 -1.30
CA GLY A 63 -15.19 -3.66 -0.86
C GLY A 63 -14.73 -2.45 -0.06
N LYS A 64 -15.63 -1.56 0.34
CA LYS A 64 -15.32 -0.38 1.15
C LYS A 64 -15.02 -0.76 2.59
N ILE A 65 -13.92 -0.24 3.12
CA ILE A 65 -13.48 -0.45 4.50
C ILE A 65 -14.06 0.64 5.40
N LEU A 66 -14.67 0.20 6.49
CA LEU A 66 -15.15 1.04 7.57
C LEU A 66 -14.36 0.71 8.83
N ALA A 67 -14.16 1.69 9.71
CA ALA A 67 -13.43 1.50 10.96
C ALA A 67 -14.19 2.07 12.14
N GLU A 68 -14.23 1.29 13.21
CA GLU A 68 -14.78 1.70 14.53
C GLU A 68 -13.67 1.68 15.58
N GLY A 69 -13.78 2.56 16.56
CA GLY A 69 -12.86 2.63 17.68
C GLY A 69 -11.92 3.83 17.62
N LYS A 70 -10.96 3.83 18.56
CA LYS A 70 -9.95 4.89 18.66
C LYS A 70 -8.58 4.33 18.31
N ALA A 71 -7.78 5.11 17.60
CA ALA A 71 -6.39 4.77 17.32
C ALA A 71 -5.63 4.56 18.64
N GLN A 72 -4.93 3.43 18.74
CA GLN A 72 -4.09 3.06 19.89
C GLN A 72 -2.62 3.41 19.63
N ASN A 73 -2.25 3.59 18.36
CA ASN A 73 -0.87 3.83 17.95
C ASN A 73 -0.85 4.68 16.65
N ARG A 74 0.36 5.06 16.25
CA ARG A 74 0.57 5.91 15.07
C ARG A 74 0.14 5.25 13.75
N ASN A 75 0.18 3.93 13.66
CA ASN A 75 -0.24 3.19 12.46
C ASN A 75 -1.75 3.23 12.31
N ASP A 76 -2.50 3.03 13.43
CA ASP A 76 -3.95 3.19 13.45
C ASP A 76 -4.37 4.61 13.06
N GLU A 77 -3.64 5.65 13.54
CA GLU A 77 -3.91 7.03 13.14
C GLU A 77 -3.75 7.25 11.63
N LYS A 78 -2.73 6.64 11.02
CA LYS A 78 -2.51 6.74 9.57
C LYS A 78 -3.62 6.03 8.79
N LEU A 79 -4.02 4.84 9.25
CA LEU A 79 -5.11 4.08 8.65
C LEU A 79 -6.44 4.84 8.75
N LEU A 80 -6.78 5.37 9.93
CA LEU A 80 -7.99 6.19 10.11
C LEU A 80 -7.99 7.43 9.21
N LYS A 81 -6.84 8.08 9.02
CA LYS A 81 -6.73 9.23 8.09
C LYS A 81 -6.99 8.82 6.64
N ALA A 82 -6.59 7.61 6.24
CA ALA A 82 -6.88 7.09 4.91
C ALA A 82 -8.36 6.75 4.77
N ILE A 83 -8.92 6.01 5.73
CA ILE A 83 -10.33 5.58 5.71
C ILE A 83 -11.26 6.80 5.73
N ASN A 84 -11.02 7.78 6.60
CA ASN A 84 -11.90 8.95 6.79
C ASN A 84 -11.59 10.09 5.80
N SER A 85 -10.88 9.84 4.73
CA SER A 85 -10.55 10.87 3.75
C SER A 85 -11.70 11.14 2.81
N SER A 86 -12.18 12.39 2.72
CA SER A 86 -13.21 12.80 1.77
C SER A 86 -12.68 13.24 0.41
N LYS A 87 -11.36 13.29 0.25
CA LYS A 87 -10.71 13.82 -0.95
C LYS A 87 -9.76 12.85 -1.64
N VAL A 88 -9.33 11.82 -0.93
CA VAL A 88 -8.41 10.80 -1.47
C VAL A 88 -9.04 9.43 -1.28
N LYS A 89 -9.38 8.80 -2.38
CA LYS A 89 -9.79 7.39 -2.46
C LYS A 89 -8.55 6.53 -2.63
N VAL A 90 -8.42 5.46 -1.85
CA VAL A 90 -7.38 4.45 -2.01
C VAL A 90 -8.03 3.15 -2.43
N ALA A 91 -7.73 2.67 -3.62
CA ALA A 91 -8.19 1.40 -4.16
C ALA A 91 -7.05 0.38 -4.10
N ILE A 92 -7.26 -0.71 -3.38
CA ILE A 92 -6.35 -1.86 -3.29
C ILE A 92 -6.92 -2.98 -4.16
N TYR A 93 -6.23 -3.33 -5.22
CA TYR A 93 -6.56 -4.48 -6.06
C TYR A 93 -5.79 -5.70 -5.55
N ALA A 94 -6.48 -6.55 -4.80
CA ALA A 94 -5.94 -7.79 -4.24
C ALA A 94 -6.20 -8.94 -5.23
N ASP A 95 -5.18 -9.30 -6.01
CA ASP A 95 -5.31 -10.26 -7.10
C ASP A 95 -4.05 -11.12 -7.23
N ASN A 96 -4.22 -12.44 -7.35
CA ASN A 96 -3.12 -13.40 -7.51
C ASN A 96 -2.56 -13.49 -8.93
N SER A 97 -3.15 -12.82 -9.91
CA SER A 97 -2.61 -12.72 -11.27
C SER A 97 -1.39 -11.81 -11.37
N ASN A 98 -1.19 -10.92 -10.39
CA ASN A 98 -0.06 -10.00 -10.34
C ASN A 98 1.20 -10.69 -9.78
N ASN A 99 1.84 -11.51 -10.59
CA ASN A 99 3.08 -12.20 -10.26
C ASN A 99 4.34 -11.43 -10.68
N GLU A 100 4.19 -10.26 -11.30
CA GLU A 100 5.31 -9.48 -11.83
C GLU A 100 6.07 -8.71 -10.73
N ASN A 101 5.43 -8.49 -9.58
CA ASN A 101 6.07 -7.86 -8.44
C ASN A 101 6.47 -8.91 -7.39
N PRO A 102 7.77 -9.20 -7.23
CA PRO A 102 8.25 -10.21 -6.30
C PRO A 102 8.00 -9.87 -4.82
N TYR A 103 7.66 -8.60 -4.53
CA TYR A 103 7.38 -8.14 -3.17
C TYR A 103 5.89 -8.19 -2.80
N GLY A 104 5.03 -8.58 -3.73
CA GLY A 104 3.60 -8.75 -3.49
C GLY A 104 2.78 -7.46 -3.36
N GLY A 105 3.41 -6.27 -3.37
CA GLY A 105 2.73 -4.98 -3.31
C GLY A 105 3.34 -3.97 -4.28
N ALA A 106 2.52 -3.14 -4.92
CA ALA A 106 2.95 -2.10 -5.84
C ALA A 106 1.99 -0.91 -5.86
N TYR A 107 2.52 0.28 -5.63
CA TYR A 107 1.81 1.52 -5.89
C TYR A 107 1.71 1.76 -7.40
N MET A 108 0.49 1.93 -7.92
CA MET A 108 0.20 2.07 -9.35
C MET A 108 -0.04 3.52 -9.81
N GLY A 109 -0.13 4.45 -8.86
CA GLY A 109 -0.29 5.87 -9.15
C GLY A 109 -1.47 6.51 -8.45
N SER A 110 -1.54 7.83 -8.55
CA SER A 110 -2.66 8.65 -8.05
C SER A 110 -3.10 9.61 -9.14
N SER A 111 -4.37 9.57 -9.50
CA SER A 111 -4.98 10.43 -10.51
C SER A 111 -5.80 11.54 -9.85
N TYR A 112 -5.56 12.79 -10.24
CA TYR A 112 -6.28 13.96 -9.77
C TYR A 112 -7.36 14.39 -10.77
N SER A 113 -8.61 14.38 -10.34
CA SER A 113 -9.73 14.91 -11.11
C SER A 113 -9.89 16.43 -10.86
N LYS A 114 -9.78 17.22 -11.90
CA LYS A 114 -10.03 18.68 -11.83
C LYS A 114 -11.51 18.99 -11.60
N GLU A 115 -12.40 18.14 -12.11
CA GLU A 115 -13.85 18.29 -12.03
C GLU A 115 -14.36 18.10 -10.60
N SER A 116 -13.97 17.01 -9.94
CA SER A 116 -14.41 16.70 -8.59
C SER A 116 -13.50 17.28 -7.50
N GLY A 117 -12.29 17.71 -7.84
CA GLY A 117 -11.26 18.14 -6.90
C GLY A 117 -10.79 17.01 -5.98
N ARG A 118 -10.91 15.74 -6.41
CA ARG A 118 -10.58 14.52 -5.67
C ARG A 118 -9.43 13.76 -6.32
N VAL A 119 -8.87 12.83 -5.57
CA VAL A 119 -7.80 11.95 -6.05
C VAL A 119 -8.21 10.50 -5.83
N GLU A 120 -7.90 9.65 -6.80
CA GLU A 120 -7.92 8.20 -6.66
C GLU A 120 -6.49 7.67 -6.73
N SER A 121 -6.08 6.96 -5.69
CA SER A 121 -4.80 6.24 -5.61
C SER A 121 -5.05 4.76 -5.76
N CYS A 122 -4.24 4.10 -6.57
CA CYS A 122 -4.36 2.70 -6.88
C CYS A 122 -3.09 1.95 -6.45
N ASN A 123 -3.27 0.82 -5.77
CA ASN A 123 -2.22 -0.13 -5.42
C ASN A 123 -2.65 -1.54 -5.82
N HIS A 124 -1.74 -2.33 -6.34
CA HIS A 124 -1.94 -3.76 -6.59
C HIS A 124 -1.21 -4.58 -5.54
N ILE A 125 -1.86 -5.62 -5.03
CA ILE A 125 -1.26 -6.57 -4.09
C ILE A 125 -1.56 -8.01 -4.51
N ASN A 126 -0.60 -8.89 -4.26
CA ASN A 126 -0.78 -10.34 -4.28
C ASN A 126 -0.58 -10.85 -2.85
N MET A 127 -1.65 -11.34 -2.23
CA MET A 127 -1.63 -11.71 -0.80
C MET A 127 -0.74 -12.91 -0.50
N GLU A 128 -0.57 -13.82 -1.45
CA GLU A 128 0.31 -14.98 -1.29
C GLU A 128 1.78 -14.52 -1.18
N LEU A 129 2.22 -13.67 -2.12
CA LEU A 129 3.58 -13.12 -2.11
C LEU A 129 3.82 -12.19 -0.92
N LEU A 130 2.83 -11.36 -0.59
CA LEU A 130 2.93 -10.41 0.52
C LEU A 130 3.03 -11.12 1.87
N SER A 131 2.20 -12.14 2.10
CA SER A 131 2.24 -12.95 3.33
C SER A 131 3.53 -13.75 3.45
N LYS A 132 4.06 -14.25 2.33
CA LYS A 132 5.37 -14.89 2.29
C LYS A 132 6.48 -13.90 2.67
N LEU A 133 6.49 -12.71 2.09
CA LEU A 133 7.46 -11.67 2.42
C LEU A 133 7.38 -11.26 3.90
N GLU A 134 6.18 -11.13 4.46
CA GLU A 134 5.99 -10.86 5.90
C GLU A 134 6.61 -11.95 6.76
N THR A 135 6.38 -13.21 6.41
CA THR A 135 6.93 -14.37 7.12
C THR A 135 8.46 -14.41 7.02
N ASP A 136 9.00 -14.30 5.81
CA ASP A 136 10.43 -14.40 5.55
C ASP A 136 11.22 -13.23 6.17
N SER A 137 10.60 -12.06 6.31
CA SER A 137 11.20 -10.87 6.93
C SER A 137 10.89 -10.71 8.42
N GLU A 138 10.17 -11.66 9.04
CA GLU A 138 9.69 -11.59 10.42
C GLU A 138 8.85 -10.31 10.70
N ALA A 139 8.16 -9.81 9.67
CA ALA A 139 7.31 -8.64 9.81
C ALA A 139 5.95 -9.01 10.43
N PRO A 140 5.29 -8.08 11.13
CA PRO A 140 3.95 -8.33 11.64
C PRO A 140 2.96 -8.65 10.52
N SER A 141 2.07 -9.62 10.74
CA SER A 141 1.03 -9.99 9.79
C SER A 141 0.16 -8.78 9.46
N GLY A 142 -0.06 -8.54 8.17
CA GLY A 142 -0.84 -7.43 7.64
C GLY A 142 -0.09 -6.10 7.56
N SER A 143 1.20 -6.09 7.91
CA SER A 143 2.02 -4.88 7.78
C SER A 143 2.18 -4.43 6.34
N GLY A 144 2.21 -5.37 5.40
CA GLY A 144 2.34 -5.10 3.97
C GLY A 144 1.12 -4.36 3.41
N ILE A 145 -0.07 -4.91 3.62
CA ILE A 145 -1.30 -4.24 3.13
C ILE A 145 -1.52 -2.89 3.82
N LEU A 146 -1.22 -2.78 5.11
CA LEU A 146 -1.29 -1.52 5.83
C LEU A 146 -0.31 -0.48 5.26
N HIS A 147 0.89 -0.93 4.85
CA HIS A 147 1.86 -0.10 4.15
C HIS A 147 1.29 0.43 2.83
N GLU A 148 0.78 -0.44 1.97
CA GLU A 148 0.23 -0.08 0.67
C GLU A 148 -0.92 0.94 0.78
N ILE A 149 -1.85 0.74 1.73
CA ILE A 149 -2.95 1.68 1.98
C ILE A 149 -2.42 3.05 2.40
N THR A 150 -1.50 3.08 3.36
CA THR A 150 -0.99 4.34 3.92
C THR A 150 -0.06 5.07 2.94
N GLU A 151 0.67 4.34 2.10
CA GLU A 151 1.47 4.88 1.01
C GLU A 151 0.58 5.51 -0.06
N GLY A 152 -0.42 4.77 -0.57
CA GLY A 152 -1.39 5.26 -1.55
C GLY A 152 -2.11 6.50 -1.05
N TYR A 153 -2.55 6.52 0.21
CA TYR A 153 -3.15 7.71 0.81
C TYR A 153 -2.20 8.91 0.81
N LYS A 154 -0.95 8.71 1.21
CA LYS A 154 0.03 9.80 1.25
C LYS A 154 0.38 10.33 -0.13
N ALA A 155 0.55 9.46 -1.11
CA ALA A 155 0.75 9.83 -2.50
C ALA A 155 -0.45 10.63 -3.03
N GLY A 156 -1.67 10.17 -2.72
CA GLY A 156 -2.90 10.87 -3.05
C GLY A 156 -3.00 12.27 -2.43
N ILE A 157 -2.60 12.45 -1.17
CA ILE A 157 -2.52 13.79 -0.54
C ILE A 157 -1.52 14.70 -1.26
N ILE A 158 -0.41 14.14 -1.75
CA ILE A 158 0.56 14.93 -2.52
C ILE A 158 -0.02 15.33 -3.88
N ALA A 159 -0.67 14.39 -4.59
CA ALA A 159 -1.36 14.65 -5.85
C ALA A 159 -2.43 15.74 -5.69
N LEU A 160 -3.26 15.63 -4.65
CA LEU A 160 -4.29 16.61 -4.30
C LEU A 160 -3.72 18.01 -4.10
N ARG A 161 -2.65 18.14 -3.33
CA ARG A 161 -1.98 19.42 -3.06
C ARG A 161 -1.36 20.03 -4.31
N LYS A 162 -0.81 19.18 -5.17
CA LYS A 162 -0.19 19.61 -6.45
C LYS A 162 -1.21 19.79 -7.56
N LYS A 163 -2.45 19.33 -7.38
CA LYS A 163 -3.53 19.31 -8.39
C LYS A 163 -3.06 18.66 -9.69
N LYS A 164 -2.32 17.56 -9.59
CA LYS A 164 -1.81 16.78 -10.72
C LYS A 164 -1.69 15.31 -10.35
N ASP A 165 -1.65 14.48 -11.37
CA ASP A 165 -1.37 13.05 -11.22
C ASP A 165 0.03 12.84 -10.61
N VAL A 166 0.17 11.75 -9.84
CA VAL A 166 1.44 11.23 -9.35
C VAL A 166 1.60 9.83 -9.93
N MET A 167 2.53 9.70 -10.85
CA MET A 167 2.79 8.43 -11.52
C MET A 167 3.60 7.50 -10.62
N PRO A 168 3.39 6.17 -10.74
CA PRO A 168 4.23 5.19 -10.08
C PRO A 168 5.65 5.23 -10.64
N ALA A 169 6.58 4.62 -9.93
CA ALA A 169 7.86 4.28 -10.53
C ALA A 169 7.60 3.32 -11.70
N ILE A 170 7.79 3.78 -12.93
CA ILE A 170 7.65 2.92 -14.10
C ILE A 170 8.76 1.89 -14.05
N THR A 171 8.41 0.62 -14.06
CA THR A 171 9.37 -0.46 -14.23
C THR A 171 9.54 -0.79 -15.72
N LYS A 172 10.77 -0.99 -16.13
CA LYS A 172 11.09 -1.43 -17.49
C LYS A 172 11.72 -2.80 -17.43
N TRP A 173 11.26 -3.73 -18.28
CA TRP A 173 11.93 -4.99 -18.47
C TRP A 173 13.33 -4.71 -19.03
N THR A 174 14.33 -5.17 -18.34
CA THR A 174 15.72 -4.96 -18.73
C THR A 174 16.58 -6.15 -18.32
N THR A 175 17.74 -6.23 -18.93
CA THR A 175 18.77 -7.21 -18.58
C THR A 175 19.89 -6.47 -17.87
N TRP A 176 20.34 -7.01 -16.73
CA TRP A 176 21.52 -6.48 -16.04
C TRP A 176 22.44 -7.61 -15.61
N THR A 177 23.69 -7.27 -15.41
CA THR A 177 24.70 -8.20 -14.92
C THR A 177 25.08 -7.85 -13.49
N GLU A 178 25.09 -8.86 -12.63
CA GLU A 178 25.62 -8.76 -11.28
C GLU A 178 26.96 -9.48 -11.23
N THR A 179 27.97 -8.79 -10.74
CA THR A 179 29.32 -9.35 -10.62
C THR A 179 29.68 -9.48 -9.16
N THR A 180 29.81 -10.72 -8.71
CA THR A 180 30.24 -11.04 -7.35
C THR A 180 31.70 -11.41 -7.37
N THR A 181 32.49 -10.75 -6.54
CA THR A 181 33.91 -11.04 -6.39
C THR A 181 34.15 -11.63 -5.00
N GLN A 182 34.69 -12.83 -4.96
CA GLN A 182 35.06 -13.51 -3.75
C GLN A 182 36.58 -13.69 -3.67
N GLU A 183 37.15 -13.30 -2.54
CA GLU A 183 38.54 -13.61 -2.24
C GLU A 183 38.62 -14.96 -1.51
N TYR A 184 39.55 -15.79 -1.93
CA TYR A 184 39.84 -17.05 -1.28
C TYR A 184 41.34 -17.24 -1.10
N VAL A 185 41.71 -17.98 -0.10
CA VAL A 185 43.10 -18.27 0.22
C VAL A 185 43.48 -19.60 -0.41
N GLU A 186 44.54 -19.59 -1.24
CA GLU A 186 45.16 -20.80 -1.75
C GLU A 186 46.52 -21.02 -1.08
N TRP A 187 46.71 -22.18 -0.49
CA TRP A 187 47.97 -22.57 0.11
C TRP A 187 48.88 -23.19 -0.91
N ILE A 188 50.02 -22.57 -1.18
CA ILE A 188 51.06 -23.09 -2.07
C ILE A 188 51.98 -24.06 -1.36
N SER A 189 52.23 -23.82 -0.07
CA SER A 189 52.97 -24.68 0.83
C SER A 189 52.45 -24.51 2.28
N PRO A 190 52.86 -25.33 3.27
CA PRO A 190 52.43 -25.19 4.66
C PRO A 190 52.66 -23.81 5.28
N SER A 191 53.61 -23.04 4.73
CA SER A 191 54.00 -21.72 5.20
C SER A 191 53.68 -20.57 4.26
N THR A 192 53.16 -20.88 3.03
CA THR A 192 52.96 -19.86 1.99
C THR A 192 51.54 -19.92 1.46
N ARG A 193 50.83 -18.81 1.61
CA ARG A 193 49.48 -18.61 1.10
C ARG A 193 49.42 -17.44 0.11
N ILE A 194 48.57 -17.55 -0.88
CA ILE A 194 48.21 -16.42 -1.76
C ILE A 194 46.72 -16.17 -1.66
N ILE A 195 46.31 -14.89 -1.78
CA ILE A 195 44.93 -14.49 -1.91
C ILE A 195 44.60 -14.46 -3.39
N LYS A 196 43.65 -15.26 -3.79
CA LYS A 196 43.11 -15.25 -5.15
C LYS A 196 41.69 -14.69 -5.16
N THR A 197 41.35 -14.05 -6.24
CA THR A 197 40.03 -13.49 -6.47
C THR A 197 39.29 -14.30 -7.50
N LYS A 198 38.11 -14.77 -7.18
CA LYS A 198 37.19 -15.39 -8.12
C LYS A 198 36.07 -14.44 -8.41
N THR A 199 35.93 -14.05 -9.66
CA THR A 199 34.82 -13.21 -10.13
C THR A 199 33.78 -14.06 -10.83
N GLN A 200 32.55 -13.97 -10.42
CA GLN A 200 31.42 -14.63 -11.04
C GLN A 200 30.45 -13.54 -11.51
N THR A 201 30.07 -13.61 -12.78
CA THR A 201 29.11 -12.67 -13.38
C THR A 201 27.86 -13.45 -13.74
N GLU A 202 26.72 -13.02 -13.19
CA GLU A 202 25.42 -13.58 -13.49
C GLU A 202 24.59 -12.55 -14.26
N THR A 203 23.86 -13.02 -15.28
CA THR A 203 22.97 -12.17 -16.05
C THR A 203 21.55 -12.41 -15.59
N HIS A 204 20.89 -11.34 -15.16
CA HIS A 204 19.52 -11.34 -14.71
C HIS A 204 18.64 -10.62 -15.71
N GLN A 205 17.36 -11.00 -15.76
CA GLN A 205 16.32 -10.30 -16.51
C GLN A 205 15.15 -10.02 -15.59
N GLY A 206 14.61 -8.83 -15.67
CA GLY A 206 13.49 -8.43 -14.82
C GLY A 206 13.09 -6.98 -15.00
N TYR A 207 12.11 -6.58 -14.22
CA TYR A 207 11.67 -5.19 -14.18
C TYR A 207 12.55 -4.39 -13.22
N LEU A 208 13.31 -3.44 -13.77
CA LEU A 208 14.00 -2.44 -12.96
C LEU A 208 13.20 -1.13 -12.96
N PRO A 209 13.09 -0.44 -11.81
CA PRO A 209 12.41 0.83 -11.75
C PRO A 209 13.17 1.86 -12.59
N ILE A 210 12.45 2.46 -13.55
CA ILE A 210 12.87 3.72 -14.18
C ILE A 210 12.30 4.81 -13.31
N PHE A 211 13.15 5.61 -12.68
CA PHE A 211 12.74 6.68 -11.80
C PHE A 211 12.19 7.87 -12.63
N PRO A 212 10.86 8.05 -12.71
CA PRO A 212 10.28 9.22 -13.35
C PRO A 212 10.58 10.48 -12.51
N SER A 213 10.32 11.64 -13.09
CA SER A 213 10.46 12.93 -12.39
C SER A 213 9.72 13.02 -11.05
N ASP A 214 8.71 12.16 -10.84
CA ASP A 214 7.91 12.08 -9.62
C ASP A 214 8.47 11.11 -8.55
N TYR A 215 9.62 10.46 -8.79
CA TYR A 215 10.22 9.53 -7.83
C TYR A 215 10.39 10.12 -6.43
N LYS A 216 10.79 11.38 -6.32
CA LYS A 216 10.90 12.07 -5.03
C LYS A 216 9.56 12.17 -4.29
N ILE A 217 8.45 12.21 -5.04
CA ILE A 217 7.10 12.23 -4.47
C ILE A 217 6.75 10.86 -3.94
N TYR A 218 6.98 9.82 -4.74
CA TYR A 218 6.84 8.42 -4.34
C TYR A 218 7.68 8.11 -3.11
N GLU A 219 8.98 8.43 -3.11
CA GLU A 219 9.87 8.23 -1.97
C GLU A 219 9.36 8.92 -0.70
N LYS A 220 8.80 10.12 -0.83
CA LYS A 220 8.19 10.83 0.30
C LYS A 220 6.93 10.15 0.82
N ALA A 221 6.11 9.58 -0.06
CA ALA A 221 4.93 8.84 0.32
C ALA A 221 5.33 7.54 1.04
N HIS A 222 6.26 6.79 0.45
CA HIS A 222 6.81 5.55 1.00
C HIS A 222 7.43 5.74 2.40
N LYS A 223 8.28 6.74 2.58
CA LYS A 223 8.86 7.07 3.91
C LYS A 223 7.83 7.49 4.95
N TRP A 224 6.70 8.07 4.54
CA TRP A 224 5.64 8.44 5.47
C TRP A 224 4.74 7.26 5.82
N ALA A 225 4.57 6.29 4.95
CA ALA A 225 3.74 5.11 5.15
C ALA A 225 4.13 4.35 6.44
N THR A 226 3.36 3.36 6.79
CA THR A 226 3.75 2.43 7.87
C THR A 226 4.97 1.62 7.44
N PRO A 227 5.76 1.05 8.35
CA PRO A 227 6.89 0.21 7.96
C PRO A 227 6.45 -0.94 7.04
N ALA A 228 7.12 -1.06 5.89
CA ALA A 228 6.95 -2.20 5.00
C ALA A 228 7.73 -3.42 5.50
N PRO A 229 7.31 -4.64 5.14
CA PRO A 229 8.18 -5.81 5.24
C PRO A 229 9.52 -5.56 4.53
N ASN A 230 10.63 -5.89 5.17
CA ASN A 230 11.96 -5.55 4.65
C ASN A 230 12.61 -6.74 3.95
N PRO A 231 12.68 -6.77 2.63
CA PRO A 231 13.27 -7.90 1.88
C PRO A 231 14.78 -8.09 2.15
N LYS A 232 15.47 -7.05 2.65
CA LYS A 232 16.92 -7.15 2.98
C LYS A 232 17.23 -8.05 4.18
N LYS A 233 16.24 -8.38 5.01
CA LYS A 233 16.42 -9.34 6.11
C LYS A 233 16.51 -10.79 5.63
N ILE A 234 16.07 -11.08 4.41
CA ILE A 234 16.03 -12.45 3.85
C ILE A 234 17.42 -12.91 3.42
N SER A 235 18.36 -12.00 3.12
CA SER A 235 19.69 -12.29 2.55
C SER A 235 20.79 -12.50 3.58
N SER A 236 20.48 -12.60 4.87
CA SER A 236 21.46 -12.68 5.96
C SER A 236 21.50 -14.02 6.71
N ASN A 237 20.91 -15.08 6.13
CA ASN A 237 21.02 -16.46 6.65
C ASN A 237 21.82 -17.35 5.68
#